data_5131c1cf0d6841c278c75a6f8fb69a4c
#
_entry.id   5131c1cf0d6841c278c75a6f8fb69a4c
#
_cell.length_a   1.000
_cell.length_b   1.000
_cell.length_c   1.000
_cell.angle_alpha   90.00
_cell.angle_beta   90.00
_cell.angle_gamma   90.00
#
_symmetry.space_group_name_H-M   'P 1'
#
loop_
_entity.id
_entity.type
_entity.pdbx_description
1 polymer ?
#
loop_
_entity_poly.entity_id
_entity_poly.type
_entity_poly.pdbx_seq_one_letter_code
_entity_poly.pdbx_strand_id
1 'polypeptide(L)'
;NLESIPELTRLNEVASELGVIAPISLRVNPDVDPKTHPYISTGLKGNKFGIAYDDVLKTYQEAAKMSSCKIVGIDCHIGSQITDISPYLDALDRVLELIKALENVGIKIHHLDIGGGLGISYTDETPPAITDFANVLLNHIEQKGYGNLEVLFEPGRSLVGNAGLLLTTIEYLKPGETKNFCIVDAAMNDLMRPAMYEAYHAIVPVKTDSNSP
;
A
#
# COMPACT_ATOMS: atom_id res chain seq x y z
N ASN A 1 -2.39 3.79 -12.55
CA ASN A 1 -1.17 3.02 -12.27
C ASN A 1 -1.22 1.69 -13.00
N LEU A 2 -0.08 1.24 -13.54
CA LEU A 2 0.08 -0.01 -14.29
C LEU A 2 1.20 -0.84 -13.64
N GLU A 3 1.03 -2.16 -13.63
CA GLU A 3 1.96 -3.08 -12.95
C GLU A 3 2.70 -4.04 -13.90
N SER A 4 2.41 -3.98 -15.21
CA SER A 4 3.01 -4.90 -16.18
C SER A 4 3.03 -4.36 -17.61
N ILE A 5 3.94 -4.89 -18.44
CA ILE A 5 4.03 -4.55 -19.87
C ILE A 5 2.77 -4.99 -20.65
N PRO A 6 2.19 -6.18 -20.43
CA PRO A 6 0.94 -6.55 -21.11
C PRO A 6 -0.22 -5.61 -20.79
N GLU A 7 -0.33 -5.13 -19.54
CA GLU A 7 -1.33 -4.16 -19.14
C GLU A 7 -1.13 -2.81 -19.84
N LEU A 8 0.11 -2.34 -19.90
CA LEU A 8 0.48 -1.12 -20.62
C LEU A 8 0.13 -1.23 -22.12
N THR A 9 0.43 -2.37 -22.75
CA THR A 9 0.07 -2.62 -24.15
C THR A 9 -1.44 -2.57 -24.34
N ARG A 10 -2.19 -3.26 -23.46
CA ARG A 10 -3.66 -3.28 -23.54
C ARG A 10 -4.27 -1.91 -23.34
N LEU A 11 -3.75 -1.11 -22.38
CA LEU A 11 -4.21 0.26 -22.18
C LEU A 11 -3.97 1.13 -23.43
N ASN A 12 -2.79 1.02 -24.04
CA ASN A 12 -2.48 1.78 -25.25
C ASN A 12 -3.42 1.42 -26.42
N GLU A 13 -3.75 0.13 -26.60
CA GLU A 13 -4.73 -0.32 -27.61
C GLU A 13 -6.11 0.31 -27.36
N VAL A 14 -6.64 0.18 -26.14
CA VAL A 14 -7.96 0.72 -25.79
C VAL A 14 -7.99 2.24 -25.91
N ALA A 15 -6.96 2.93 -25.46
CA ALA A 15 -6.86 4.39 -25.59
C ALA A 15 -6.83 4.81 -27.07
N SER A 16 -6.12 4.06 -27.91
CA SER A 16 -6.10 4.27 -29.36
C SER A 16 -7.47 4.05 -30.01
N GLU A 17 -8.17 2.98 -29.66
CA GLU A 17 -9.53 2.68 -30.14
C GLU A 17 -10.52 3.78 -29.77
N LEU A 18 -10.36 4.37 -28.57
CA LEU A 18 -11.21 5.46 -28.07
C LEU A 18 -10.77 6.84 -28.58
N GLY A 19 -9.64 6.96 -29.26
CA GLY A 19 -9.10 8.24 -29.75
C GLY A 19 -8.66 9.18 -28.62
N VAL A 20 -8.20 8.63 -27.48
CA VAL A 20 -7.76 9.40 -26.29
C VAL A 20 -6.29 9.13 -25.99
N ILE A 21 -5.68 10.03 -25.20
CA ILE A 21 -4.34 9.83 -24.64
C ILE A 21 -4.52 9.54 -23.15
N ALA A 22 -4.13 8.34 -22.72
CA ALA A 22 -4.19 7.92 -21.33
C ALA A 22 -2.98 8.44 -20.53
N PRO A 23 -3.16 9.23 -19.46
CA PRO A 23 -2.09 9.53 -18.53
C PRO A 23 -1.76 8.27 -17.74
N ILE A 24 -0.47 7.94 -17.63
CA ILE A 24 -0.01 6.70 -16.98
C ILE A 24 1.06 6.96 -15.94
N SER A 25 1.03 6.15 -14.89
CA SER A 25 2.08 5.93 -13.93
C SER A 25 2.41 4.44 -13.88
N LEU A 26 3.67 4.08 -13.72
CA LEU A 26 4.05 2.68 -13.55
C LEU A 26 4.34 2.42 -12.08
N ARG A 27 3.70 1.39 -11.52
CA ARG A 27 4.01 0.90 -10.20
C ARG A 27 5.28 0.07 -10.24
N VAL A 28 6.25 0.50 -9.47
CA VAL A 28 7.56 -0.14 -9.37
C VAL A 28 7.70 -0.88 -8.05
N ASN A 29 8.38 -2.00 -8.09
CA ASN A 29 8.76 -2.71 -6.88
C ASN A 29 10.16 -2.22 -6.48
N PRO A 30 10.31 -1.44 -5.39
CA PRO A 30 11.60 -0.89 -5.00
C PRO A 30 12.52 -1.91 -4.34
N ASP A 31 12.09 -3.16 -4.13
CA ASP A 31 12.85 -4.22 -3.46
C ASP A 31 13.32 -3.79 -2.06
N VAL A 32 12.42 -3.29 -1.25
CA VAL A 32 12.64 -2.87 0.13
C VAL A 32 11.83 -3.74 1.08
N ASP A 33 12.45 -4.20 2.16
CA ASP A 33 11.78 -4.95 3.21
C ASP A 33 11.06 -4.00 4.18
N PRO A 34 9.72 -3.99 4.22
CA PRO A 34 8.95 -3.15 5.12
C PRO A 34 8.95 -3.65 6.58
N LYS A 35 9.63 -4.78 6.86
CA LYS A 35 9.69 -5.42 8.19
C LYS A 35 8.31 -5.73 8.78
N THR A 36 7.37 -6.13 7.94
CA THR A 36 6.00 -6.49 8.30
C THR A 36 5.72 -7.97 8.10
N HIS A 37 4.50 -8.42 8.42
CA HIS A 37 4.13 -9.82 8.19
C HIS A 37 4.34 -10.23 6.72
N PRO A 38 4.94 -11.40 6.42
CA PRO A 38 5.30 -11.79 5.05
C PRO A 38 4.16 -11.72 4.03
N TYR A 39 2.91 -12.01 4.46
CA TYR A 39 1.74 -11.99 3.58
C TYR A 39 1.21 -10.58 3.25
N ILE A 40 1.69 -9.53 3.94
CA ILE A 40 1.30 -8.14 3.68
C ILE A 40 2.45 -7.26 3.17
N SER A 41 3.64 -7.82 3.04
CA SER A 41 4.77 -7.20 2.35
C SER A 41 4.55 -7.24 0.83
N THR A 42 4.73 -6.12 0.15
CA THR A 42 4.57 -6.00 -1.31
C THR A 42 5.79 -5.41 -2.01
N GLY A 43 6.80 -4.99 -1.25
CA GLY A 43 7.99 -4.30 -1.75
C GLY A 43 9.21 -5.19 -2.02
N LEU A 44 9.14 -6.49 -1.79
CA LEU A 44 10.26 -7.42 -2.01
C LEU A 44 10.28 -7.98 -3.44
N LYS A 45 11.47 -8.31 -3.94
CA LYS A 45 11.72 -8.85 -5.30
C LYS A 45 10.87 -10.07 -5.66
N GLY A 46 10.48 -10.90 -4.68
CA GLY A 46 9.63 -12.08 -4.89
C GLY A 46 8.13 -11.81 -4.93
N ASN A 47 7.69 -10.58 -4.72
CA ASN A 47 6.28 -10.24 -4.69
C ASN A 47 5.73 -10.05 -6.11
N LYS A 48 4.42 -10.37 -6.29
CA LYS A 48 3.75 -10.30 -7.59
C LYS A 48 3.46 -8.87 -8.08
N PHE A 49 3.60 -7.87 -7.21
CA PHE A 49 3.18 -6.50 -7.47
C PHE A 49 4.29 -5.65 -8.06
N GLY A 50 3.88 -4.78 -9.00
CA GLY A 50 4.74 -3.80 -9.62
C GLY A 50 5.75 -4.39 -10.61
N ILE A 51 6.39 -3.49 -11.35
CA ILE A 51 7.47 -3.81 -12.29
C ILE A 51 8.77 -3.97 -11.48
N ALA A 52 9.54 -5.01 -11.77
CA ALA A 52 10.82 -5.23 -11.11
C ALA A 52 11.76 -4.04 -11.32
N TYR A 53 12.49 -3.65 -10.28
CA TYR A 53 13.36 -2.46 -10.29
C TYR A 53 14.28 -2.38 -11.50
N ASP A 54 14.91 -3.50 -11.86
CA ASP A 54 15.85 -3.59 -12.97
C ASP A 54 15.19 -3.40 -14.36
N ASP A 55 13.88 -3.64 -14.47
CA ASP A 55 13.12 -3.53 -15.71
C ASP A 55 12.43 -2.16 -15.90
N VAL A 56 12.40 -1.33 -14.87
CA VAL A 56 11.63 -0.07 -14.85
C VAL A 56 12.06 0.86 -15.96
N LEU A 57 13.36 1.15 -16.09
CA LEU A 57 13.88 2.09 -17.11
C LEU A 57 13.48 1.65 -18.52
N LYS A 58 13.64 0.36 -18.83
CA LYS A 58 13.26 -0.21 -20.12
C LYS A 58 11.77 -0.08 -20.36
N THR A 59 10.94 -0.37 -19.35
CA THR A 59 9.48 -0.29 -19.47
C THR A 59 9.01 1.14 -19.73
N TYR A 60 9.59 2.14 -19.07
CA TYR A 60 9.30 3.54 -19.37
C TYR A 60 9.74 3.95 -20.77
N GLN A 61 10.87 3.46 -21.25
CA GLN A 61 11.32 3.72 -22.62
C GLN A 61 10.39 3.09 -23.66
N GLU A 62 9.79 1.92 -23.38
CA GLU A 62 8.76 1.33 -24.23
C GLU A 62 7.45 2.15 -24.17
N ALA A 63 7.03 2.56 -22.97
CA ALA A 63 5.85 3.41 -22.81
C ALA A 63 5.98 4.75 -23.54
N ALA A 64 7.18 5.34 -23.58
CA ALA A 64 7.45 6.60 -24.26
C ALA A 64 7.29 6.51 -25.80
N LYS A 65 7.33 5.30 -26.38
CA LYS A 65 7.10 5.07 -27.81
C LYS A 65 5.61 4.91 -28.16
N MET A 66 4.74 4.75 -27.17
CA MET A 66 3.31 4.51 -27.35
C MET A 66 2.56 5.83 -27.57
N SER A 67 1.86 5.93 -28.71
CA SER A 67 1.20 7.18 -29.14
C SER A 67 -0.03 7.55 -28.32
N SER A 68 -0.68 6.56 -27.68
CA SER A 68 -1.91 6.77 -26.91
C SER A 68 -1.70 6.73 -25.39
N CYS A 69 -0.44 6.74 -24.94
CA CYS A 69 -0.07 6.85 -23.54
C CYS A 69 0.78 8.10 -23.29
N LYS A 70 0.57 8.76 -22.14
CA LYS A 70 1.38 9.88 -21.67
C LYS A 70 1.92 9.57 -20.28
N ILE A 71 3.23 9.42 -20.16
CA ILE A 71 3.88 9.23 -18.86
C ILE A 71 3.70 10.50 -18.03
N VAL A 72 3.15 10.35 -16.82
CA VAL A 72 2.92 11.45 -15.88
C VAL A 72 3.50 11.19 -14.50
N GLY A 73 3.66 9.94 -14.09
CA GLY A 73 4.09 9.61 -12.72
C GLY A 73 4.84 8.30 -12.59
N ILE A 74 5.26 8.05 -11.37
CA ILE A 74 5.81 6.80 -10.87
C ILE A 74 5.14 6.48 -9.53
N ASP A 75 4.87 5.21 -9.26
CA ASP A 75 4.17 4.72 -8.09
C ASP A 75 4.97 3.61 -7.39
N CYS A 76 4.87 3.53 -6.08
CA CYS A 76 5.31 2.37 -5.31
C CYS A 76 4.40 2.11 -4.11
N HIS A 77 4.33 0.85 -3.69
CA HIS A 77 3.64 0.47 -2.45
C HIS A 77 4.38 -0.70 -1.82
N ILE A 78 4.96 -0.50 -0.64
CA ILE A 78 5.91 -1.45 -0.04
C ILE A 78 5.27 -2.44 0.94
N GLY A 79 4.06 -2.18 1.42
CA GLY A 79 3.38 -3.08 2.35
C GLY A 79 2.26 -2.43 3.13
N SER A 80 1.81 -3.10 4.17
CA SER A 80 0.70 -2.66 5.03
C SER A 80 1.05 -2.85 6.50
N GLN A 81 0.44 -2.06 7.38
CA GLN A 81 0.70 -2.05 8.83
C GLN A 81 2.18 -1.74 9.14
N ILE A 82 2.74 -0.75 8.47
CA ILE A 82 4.12 -0.30 8.66
C ILE A 82 4.11 0.76 9.75
N THR A 83 4.85 0.52 10.82
CA THR A 83 4.91 1.40 12.01
C THR A 83 6.24 2.16 12.12
N ASP A 84 7.20 1.86 11.24
CA ASP A 84 8.50 2.52 11.13
C ASP A 84 8.57 3.33 9.81
N ILE A 85 9.14 4.53 9.87
CA ILE A 85 9.31 5.39 8.69
C ILE A 85 10.50 4.95 7.81
N SER A 86 11.50 4.28 8.39
CA SER A 86 12.75 3.97 7.68
C SER A 86 12.54 3.20 6.35
N PRO A 87 11.66 2.19 6.25
CA PRO A 87 11.42 1.51 4.98
C PRO A 87 10.88 2.43 3.87
N TYR A 88 10.11 3.46 4.25
CA TYR A 88 9.62 4.44 3.27
C TYR A 88 10.75 5.33 2.75
N LEU A 89 11.68 5.75 3.60
CA LEU A 89 12.84 6.53 3.19
C LEU A 89 13.74 5.72 2.26
N ASP A 90 13.97 4.45 2.57
CA ASP A 90 14.75 3.54 1.73
C ASP A 90 14.07 3.35 0.35
N ALA A 91 12.75 3.18 0.33
CA ALA A 91 11.97 3.07 -0.91
C ALA A 91 12.03 4.37 -1.72
N LEU A 92 11.88 5.52 -1.06
CA LEU A 92 11.99 6.83 -1.70
C LEU A 92 13.36 7.04 -2.34
N ASP A 93 14.44 6.73 -1.65
CA ASP A 93 15.79 6.87 -2.21
C ASP A 93 15.93 6.07 -3.51
N ARG A 94 15.46 4.83 -3.53
CA ARG A 94 15.50 3.99 -4.73
C ARG A 94 14.62 4.53 -5.87
N VAL A 95 13.40 5.00 -5.54
CA VAL A 95 12.50 5.56 -6.56
C VAL A 95 13.04 6.89 -7.11
N LEU A 96 13.63 7.73 -6.27
CA LEU A 96 14.26 8.99 -6.72
C LEU A 96 15.49 8.73 -7.61
N GLU A 97 16.25 7.66 -7.37
CA GLU A 97 17.31 7.21 -8.28
C GLU A 97 16.74 6.79 -9.65
N LEU A 98 15.60 6.10 -9.68
CA LEU A 98 14.89 5.78 -10.93
C LEU A 98 14.43 7.05 -11.66
N ILE A 99 13.83 8.01 -10.95
CA ILE A 99 13.41 9.29 -11.54
C ILE A 99 14.59 9.98 -12.19
N LYS A 100 15.74 10.04 -11.51
CA LYS A 100 16.97 10.60 -12.07
C LYS A 100 17.46 9.86 -13.33
N ALA A 101 17.35 8.53 -13.33
CA ALA A 101 17.71 7.73 -14.51
C ALA A 101 16.74 7.98 -15.68
N LEU A 102 15.45 8.17 -15.41
CA LEU A 102 14.43 8.53 -16.41
C LEU A 102 14.69 9.93 -16.99
N GLU A 103 15.02 10.91 -16.17
CA GLU A 103 15.39 12.26 -16.62
C GLU A 103 16.60 12.24 -17.56
N ASN A 104 17.62 11.42 -17.27
CA ASN A 104 18.80 11.27 -18.11
C ASN A 104 18.50 10.73 -19.53
N VAL A 105 17.36 10.04 -19.72
CA VAL A 105 16.89 9.56 -21.03
C VAL A 105 15.74 10.42 -21.58
N GLY A 106 15.49 11.59 -20.99
CA GLY A 106 14.51 12.57 -21.48
C GLY A 106 13.06 12.31 -21.06
N ILE A 107 12.82 11.39 -20.13
CA ILE A 107 11.50 11.09 -19.57
C ILE A 107 11.30 11.89 -18.28
N LYS A 108 10.29 12.76 -18.27
CA LYS A 108 9.96 13.60 -17.11
C LYS A 108 8.82 13.02 -16.31
N ILE A 109 9.02 12.93 -15.00
CA ILE A 109 7.98 12.56 -14.03
C ILE A 109 7.42 13.84 -13.40
N HIS A 110 6.11 13.90 -13.25
CA HIS A 110 5.39 15.03 -12.67
C HIS A 110 4.88 14.73 -11.27
N HIS A 111 4.43 13.49 -11.01
CA HIS A 111 4.00 13.07 -9.69
C HIS A 111 4.68 11.77 -9.25
N LEU A 112 4.85 11.67 -7.94
CA LEU A 112 5.36 10.52 -7.22
C LEU A 112 4.28 10.02 -6.26
N ASP A 113 3.76 8.82 -6.50
CA ASP A 113 2.87 8.14 -5.57
C ASP A 113 3.71 7.24 -4.64
N ILE A 114 3.62 7.51 -3.35
CA ILE A 114 4.36 6.76 -2.31
C ILE A 114 3.55 5.54 -1.86
N GLY A 115 2.30 5.43 -2.32
CA GLY A 115 1.37 4.41 -1.88
C GLY A 115 0.82 4.66 -0.48
N GLY A 116 0.43 3.59 0.16
CA GLY A 116 -0.11 3.62 1.52
C GLY A 116 0.74 2.81 2.49
N GLY A 117 0.06 2.10 3.38
CA GLY A 117 0.70 1.14 4.28
C GLY A 117 0.94 1.63 5.69
N LEU A 118 0.81 2.95 5.97
CA LEU A 118 0.93 3.47 7.32
C LEU A 118 -0.01 2.72 8.27
N GLY A 119 0.59 2.17 9.35
CA GLY A 119 -0.09 1.36 10.34
C GLY A 119 -0.95 2.15 11.32
N ILE A 120 -1.73 1.40 12.09
CA ILE A 120 -2.49 1.90 13.24
C ILE A 120 -2.15 1.05 14.46
N SER A 121 -2.49 1.54 15.65
CA SER A 121 -2.37 0.78 16.88
C SER A 121 -3.54 -0.21 17.01
N TYR A 122 -3.24 -1.48 17.19
CA TYR A 122 -4.19 -2.54 17.56
C TYR A 122 -4.02 -2.97 19.01
N THR A 123 -2.77 -2.94 19.50
CA THR A 123 -2.38 -3.26 20.88
C THR A 123 -1.37 -2.23 21.39
N ASP A 124 -0.10 -2.52 21.26
CA ASP A 124 1.01 -1.71 21.79
C ASP A 124 1.82 -0.99 20.70
N GLU A 125 1.39 -1.12 19.44
CA GLU A 125 2.05 -0.45 18.35
C GLU A 125 1.93 1.08 18.49
N THR A 126 3.01 1.78 18.17
CA THR A 126 3.09 3.24 18.19
C THR A 126 3.48 3.78 16.83
N PRO A 127 2.58 3.70 15.82
CA PRO A 127 2.88 4.27 14.51
C PRO A 127 3.07 5.78 14.62
N PRO A 128 3.85 6.40 13.72
CA PRO A 128 4.02 7.84 13.70
C PRO A 128 2.67 8.54 13.44
N ALA A 129 2.51 9.74 13.98
CA ALA A 129 1.37 10.58 13.61
C ALA A 129 1.38 10.88 12.11
N ILE A 130 0.20 10.94 11.49
CA ILE A 130 0.06 11.15 10.03
C ILE A 130 0.81 12.40 9.56
N THR A 131 0.72 13.48 10.35
CA THR A 131 1.42 14.74 10.04
C THR A 131 2.94 14.58 10.07
N ASP A 132 3.47 13.88 11.07
CA ASP A 132 4.92 13.67 11.20
C ASP A 132 5.43 12.75 10.08
N PHE A 133 4.68 11.68 9.79
CA PHE A 133 4.96 10.79 8.66
C PHE A 133 5.03 11.57 7.35
N ALA A 134 4.01 12.36 7.02
CA ALA A 134 3.98 13.13 5.78
C ALA A 134 5.12 14.16 5.72
N ASN A 135 5.37 14.89 6.81
CA ASN A 135 6.43 15.90 6.85
C ASN A 135 7.83 15.30 6.67
N VAL A 136 8.11 14.14 7.27
CA VAL A 136 9.41 13.48 7.12
C VAL A 136 9.63 13.09 5.65
N LEU A 137 8.64 12.50 4.99
CA LEU A 137 8.77 12.07 3.60
C LEU A 137 8.88 13.26 2.64
N LEU A 138 8.04 14.30 2.81
CA LEU A 138 8.09 15.50 1.97
C LEU A 138 9.43 16.25 2.11
N ASN A 139 9.91 16.42 3.34
CA ASN A 139 11.23 17.03 3.58
C ASN A 139 12.37 16.20 2.96
N HIS A 140 12.28 14.87 3.00
CA HIS A 140 13.28 14.01 2.38
C HIS A 140 13.31 14.20 0.85
N ILE A 141 12.15 14.23 0.20
CA ILE A 141 12.01 14.48 -1.24
C ILE A 141 12.58 15.86 -1.61
N GLU A 142 12.27 16.89 -0.83
CA GLU A 142 12.78 18.25 -1.05
C GLU A 142 14.30 18.29 -0.91
N GLN A 143 14.88 17.68 0.13
CA GLN A 143 16.33 17.60 0.36
C GLN A 143 17.08 16.87 -0.77
N LYS A 144 16.43 15.93 -1.43
CA LYS A 144 16.96 15.23 -2.61
C LYS A 144 16.84 16.05 -3.90
N GLY A 145 16.22 17.24 -3.86
CA GLY A 145 16.09 18.15 -4.99
C GLY A 145 14.81 17.95 -5.82
N TYR A 146 13.85 17.19 -5.32
CA TYR A 146 12.60 16.84 -6.01
C TYR A 146 11.35 17.50 -5.41
N GLY A 147 11.49 18.60 -4.67
CA GLY A 147 10.38 19.31 -4.04
C GLY A 147 9.34 19.91 -5.00
N ASN A 148 9.57 19.84 -6.31
CA ASN A 148 8.64 20.25 -7.34
C ASN A 148 7.70 19.13 -7.83
N LEU A 149 7.90 17.89 -7.37
CA LEU A 149 6.99 16.79 -7.68
C LEU A 149 5.68 16.94 -6.90
N GLU A 150 4.58 16.62 -7.54
CA GLU A 150 3.31 16.37 -6.87
C GLU A 150 3.41 15.02 -6.15
N VAL A 151 3.21 15.00 -4.83
CA VAL A 151 3.33 13.79 -4.03
C VAL A 151 1.93 13.26 -3.69
N LEU A 152 1.69 12.00 -4.03
CA LEU A 152 0.46 11.28 -3.76
C LEU A 152 0.67 10.26 -2.65
N PHE A 153 -0.38 10.05 -1.84
CA PHE A 153 -0.44 9.04 -0.79
C PHE A 153 -1.74 8.25 -0.93
N GLU A 154 -1.70 6.96 -0.63
CA GLU A 154 -2.84 6.05 -0.66
C GLU A 154 -3.18 5.50 0.75
N PRO A 155 -3.49 6.35 1.76
CA PRO A 155 -3.67 5.92 3.13
C PRO A 155 -5.03 5.25 3.32
N GLY A 156 -5.09 3.93 3.27
CA GLY A 156 -6.30 3.15 3.54
C GLY A 156 -6.52 2.95 5.04
N ARG A 157 -5.69 2.10 5.65
CA ARG A 157 -5.84 1.69 7.06
C ARG A 157 -5.80 2.85 8.04
N SER A 158 -4.86 3.76 7.90
CA SER A 158 -4.71 4.92 8.79
C SER A 158 -5.89 5.88 8.76
N LEU A 159 -6.68 5.91 7.68
CA LEU A 159 -7.91 6.71 7.59
C LEU A 159 -9.13 6.00 8.20
N VAL A 160 -9.31 4.70 7.92
CA VAL A 160 -10.59 4.03 8.22
C VAL A 160 -10.47 2.86 9.21
N GLY A 161 -9.27 2.47 9.60
CA GLY A 161 -9.06 1.29 10.45
C GLY A 161 -9.71 1.38 11.82
N ASN A 162 -9.83 2.59 12.38
CA ASN A 162 -10.49 2.85 13.67
C ASN A 162 -11.90 3.44 13.50
N ALA A 163 -12.45 3.47 12.29
CA ALA A 163 -13.74 4.13 12.01
C ALA A 163 -14.93 3.16 12.00
N GLY A 164 -14.70 1.85 12.20
CA GLY A 164 -15.73 0.84 12.10
C GLY A 164 -15.70 -0.19 13.22
N LEU A 165 -16.83 -0.83 13.43
CA LEU A 165 -17.01 -1.94 14.36
C LEU A 165 -17.70 -3.09 13.62
N LEU A 166 -17.33 -4.32 13.94
CA LEU A 166 -18.10 -5.51 13.57
C LEU A 166 -19.00 -5.88 14.75
N LEU A 167 -20.31 -5.72 14.56
CA LEU A 167 -21.31 -6.15 15.53
C LEU A 167 -21.68 -7.60 15.24
N THR A 168 -21.65 -8.44 16.28
CA THR A 168 -21.99 -9.86 16.17
C THR A 168 -22.80 -10.31 17.38
N THR A 169 -23.62 -11.34 17.19
CA THR A 169 -24.46 -11.94 18.23
C THR A 169 -23.87 -13.26 18.68
N ILE A 170 -23.88 -13.51 19.97
CA ILE A 170 -23.54 -14.83 20.52
C ILE A 170 -24.73 -15.76 20.28
N GLU A 171 -24.55 -16.76 19.42
CA GLU A 171 -25.53 -17.79 19.15
C GLU A 171 -25.61 -18.79 20.32
N TYR A 172 -24.45 -19.26 20.78
CA TYR A 172 -24.35 -20.15 21.94
C TYR A 172 -22.92 -20.31 22.44
N LEU A 173 -22.79 -20.75 23.69
CA LEU A 173 -21.52 -21.12 24.28
C LEU A 173 -21.35 -22.64 24.17
N LYS A 174 -20.18 -23.08 23.73
CA LYS A 174 -19.83 -24.51 23.65
C LYS A 174 -18.71 -24.80 24.65
N PRO A 175 -19.00 -25.41 25.80
CA PRO A 175 -17.98 -25.85 26.74
C PRO A 175 -17.10 -26.94 26.13
N GLY A 176 -15.82 -26.94 26.46
CA GLY A 176 -14.85 -27.94 26.06
C GLY A 176 -13.91 -28.29 27.23
N GLU A 177 -13.21 -29.40 27.13
CA GLU A 177 -12.31 -29.86 28.19
C GLU A 177 -11.11 -28.94 28.43
N THR A 178 -10.55 -28.36 27.35
CA THR A 178 -9.35 -27.50 27.42
C THR A 178 -9.65 -26.02 27.24
N LYS A 179 -10.72 -25.69 26.53
CA LYS A 179 -11.16 -24.30 26.29
C LYS A 179 -12.65 -24.26 25.95
N ASN A 180 -13.29 -23.16 26.27
CA ASN A 180 -14.68 -22.89 25.88
C ASN A 180 -14.69 -22.11 24.54
N PHE A 181 -15.75 -22.32 23.76
CA PHE A 181 -15.96 -21.62 22.51
C PHE A 181 -17.20 -20.73 22.62
N CYS A 182 -17.06 -19.52 22.13
CA CYS A 182 -18.18 -18.61 21.90
C CYS A 182 -18.50 -18.64 20.41
N ILE A 183 -19.67 -19.18 20.06
CA ILE A 183 -20.12 -19.27 18.68
C ILE A 183 -20.94 -18.03 18.37
N VAL A 184 -20.60 -17.37 17.28
CA VAL A 184 -21.18 -16.09 16.84
C VAL A 184 -21.68 -16.20 15.39
N ASP A 185 -22.54 -15.27 15.00
CA ASP A 185 -23.11 -15.17 13.65
C ASP A 185 -22.18 -14.50 12.62
N ALA A 186 -20.97 -14.14 13.01
CA ALA A 186 -19.93 -13.63 12.12
C ALA A 186 -18.85 -14.69 11.85
N ALA A 187 -18.28 -14.65 10.65
CA ALA A 187 -17.27 -15.62 10.24
C ALA A 187 -16.10 -14.97 9.48
N MET A 188 -15.22 -15.80 8.93
CA MET A 188 -14.04 -15.35 8.18
C MET A 188 -14.40 -14.52 6.92
N ASN A 189 -15.59 -14.74 6.34
CA ASN A 189 -16.11 -13.93 5.24
C ASN A 189 -16.42 -12.48 5.67
N ASP A 190 -16.72 -12.25 6.95
CA ASP A 190 -16.98 -10.92 7.51
C ASP A 190 -15.72 -10.27 8.03
N LEU A 191 -14.85 -11.05 8.69
CA LEU A 191 -13.57 -10.60 9.25
C LEU A 191 -12.49 -11.67 9.07
N MET A 192 -11.80 -11.66 7.93
CA MET A 192 -10.79 -12.69 7.61
C MET A 192 -9.45 -12.49 8.34
N ARG A 193 -9.12 -11.27 8.77
CA ARG A 193 -7.79 -10.93 9.25
C ARG A 193 -7.28 -11.76 10.44
N PRO A 194 -8.08 -12.09 11.47
CA PRO A 194 -7.60 -12.96 12.55
C PRO A 194 -7.16 -14.34 12.07
N ALA A 195 -7.89 -14.94 11.12
CA ALA A 195 -7.59 -16.27 10.62
C ALA A 195 -6.42 -16.31 9.63
N MET A 196 -6.28 -15.28 8.78
CA MET A 196 -5.28 -15.29 7.70
C MET A 196 -3.97 -14.60 8.06
N TYR A 197 -3.99 -13.65 8.98
CA TYR A 197 -2.83 -12.80 9.30
C TYR A 197 -2.50 -12.78 10.79
N GLU A 198 -3.13 -13.65 11.58
CA GLU A 198 -2.98 -13.67 13.05
C GLU A 198 -3.25 -12.28 13.68
N ALA A 199 -4.08 -11.47 13.00
CA ALA A 199 -4.30 -10.08 13.38
C ALA A 199 -5.20 -9.99 14.61
N TYR A 200 -4.76 -9.25 15.61
CA TYR A 200 -5.56 -8.95 16.78
C TYR A 200 -6.68 -7.97 16.46
N HIS A 201 -7.86 -8.24 17.03
CA HIS A 201 -8.98 -7.32 17.11
C HIS A 201 -9.59 -7.43 18.51
N ALA A 202 -9.78 -6.28 19.17
CA ALA A 202 -10.41 -6.26 20.48
C ALA A 202 -11.86 -6.72 20.40
N ILE A 203 -12.24 -7.64 21.27
CA ILE A 203 -13.62 -8.10 21.41
C ILE A 203 -14.17 -7.49 22.71
N VAL A 204 -15.22 -6.70 22.60
CA VAL A 204 -15.83 -6.01 23.73
C VAL A 204 -17.32 -6.28 23.79
N PRO A 205 -17.92 -6.47 24.99
CA PRO A 205 -19.36 -6.64 25.10
C PRO A 205 -20.08 -5.31 24.81
N VAL A 206 -21.21 -5.39 24.11
CA VAL A 206 -22.07 -4.21 23.84
C VAL A 206 -22.72 -3.69 25.13
N LYS A 207 -23.02 -4.58 26.07
CA LYS A 207 -23.54 -4.23 27.40
C LYS A 207 -22.49 -4.57 28.45
N THR A 208 -22.13 -3.60 29.27
CA THR A 208 -21.18 -3.74 30.37
C THR A 208 -21.91 -3.78 31.72
N ASP A 209 -22.97 -4.58 31.84
CA ASP A 209 -23.65 -4.74 33.12
C ASP A 209 -22.72 -5.42 34.11
N SER A 210 -22.53 -4.79 35.26
CA SER A 210 -21.60 -5.19 36.31
C SER A 210 -21.88 -6.54 36.99
N ASN A 211 -22.90 -7.27 36.52
CA ASN A 211 -23.36 -8.54 37.08
C ASN A 211 -23.24 -9.73 36.11
N SER A 212 -22.55 -9.58 34.96
CA SER A 212 -22.25 -10.74 34.11
C SER A 212 -21.06 -11.51 34.67
N PRO A 213 -21.14 -12.85 34.82
CA PRO A 213 -20.07 -13.67 35.34
C PRO A 213 -18.82 -13.68 34.44
#